data_c972fa4292792ca566dfb4799068a95e
#
_entry.id   c972fa4292792ca566dfb4799068a95e
#
_cell.length_a   1.000
_cell.length_b   1.000
_cell.length_c   1.000
_cell.angle_alpha   90.00
_cell.angle_beta   90.00
_cell.angle_gamma   90.00
#
_symmetry.space_group_name_H-M   'P 1'
#
loop_
_entity.id
_entity.type
_entity.pdbx_description
1 polymer ?
#
loop_
_entity_poly.entity_id
_entity_poly.type
_entity_poly.pdbx_seq_one_letter_code
_entity_poly.pdbx_strand_id
1 'polypeptide(L)'
;MEILRYDRGTHQKERKYDMKHWNERGTGLLLCLCIAIPCWMLGRALPVIGGPVFAILAGMAIALLVRDKGWAQAGIAYTSKTILQYAVILLGFGLNLSEVAKVGVQSLPIILSTITTSLVVSFLLHRLLHIPSNISTLVGVGSSVCGGSAIAATAPVIGADDEEIAQSISVIFLFNVAAALLFPTLGGLLGLGNEGFGLFAGTAVNDTSSVTAAAAA
;
A
#
# COMPACT_ATOMS: atom_id res chain seq x y z
N MET A 1 -23.08 -45.07 18.82
CA MET A 1 -22.92 -43.96 19.81
C MET A 1 -21.59 -43.23 19.72
N GLU A 2 -20.52 -43.86 19.20
CA GLU A 2 -19.18 -43.24 19.03
C GLU A 2 -19.11 -42.24 17.87
N ILE A 3 -19.81 -42.46 16.76
CA ILE A 3 -19.78 -41.58 15.58
C ILE A 3 -20.32 -40.17 15.89
N LEU A 4 -21.33 -40.06 16.75
CA LEU A 4 -21.90 -38.77 17.18
C LEU A 4 -20.98 -38.01 18.18
N ARG A 5 -20.02 -38.70 18.80
CA ARG A 5 -19.04 -38.10 19.73
C ARG A 5 -17.85 -37.54 18.96
N TYR A 6 -17.47 -38.20 17.86
CA TYR A 6 -16.40 -37.74 16.97
C TYR A 6 -16.80 -36.44 16.25
N ASP A 7 -18.02 -36.36 15.74
CA ASP A 7 -18.52 -35.20 15.00
C ASP A 7 -18.62 -33.93 15.88
N ARG A 8 -19.04 -34.07 17.14
CA ARG A 8 -19.06 -32.95 18.08
C ARG A 8 -17.67 -32.42 18.46
N GLY A 9 -16.66 -33.25 18.46
CA GLY A 9 -15.29 -32.87 18.80
C GLY A 9 -14.63 -32.08 17.67
N THR A 10 -14.90 -32.44 16.42
CA THR A 10 -14.39 -31.73 15.22
C THR A 10 -15.04 -30.36 15.06
N HIS A 11 -16.35 -30.26 15.17
CA HIS A 11 -17.07 -28.98 15.14
C HIS A 11 -16.72 -28.03 16.30
N GLN A 12 -16.33 -28.55 17.46
CA GLN A 12 -15.91 -27.73 18.57
C GLN A 12 -14.47 -27.23 18.39
N LYS A 13 -13.59 -28.02 17.75
CA LYS A 13 -12.25 -27.61 17.38
C LYS A 13 -12.27 -26.55 16.24
N GLU A 14 -13.09 -26.74 15.25
CA GLU A 14 -13.27 -25.77 14.15
C GLU A 14 -13.82 -24.44 14.66
N ARG A 15 -14.86 -24.47 15.51
CA ARG A 15 -15.40 -23.25 16.13
C ARG A 15 -14.39 -22.52 17.02
N LYS A 16 -13.53 -23.26 17.72
CA LYS A 16 -12.49 -22.68 18.58
C LYS A 16 -11.36 -22.07 17.75
N TYR A 17 -11.07 -22.69 16.58
CA TYR A 17 -10.11 -22.16 15.61
C TYR A 17 -10.64 -20.89 14.95
N ASP A 18 -11.90 -20.88 14.53
CA ASP A 18 -12.57 -19.72 13.94
C ASP A 18 -12.69 -18.55 14.94
N MET A 19 -13.10 -18.81 16.18
CA MET A 19 -13.20 -17.77 17.22
C MET A 19 -11.83 -17.17 17.58
N LYS A 20 -10.75 -17.95 17.57
CA LYS A 20 -9.40 -17.45 17.83
C LYS A 20 -8.96 -16.52 16.68
N HIS A 21 -9.19 -16.91 15.43
CA HIS A 21 -8.93 -16.08 14.25
C HIS A 21 -9.77 -14.80 14.21
N TRP A 22 -11.02 -14.86 14.65
CA TRP A 22 -11.89 -13.67 14.76
C TRP A 22 -11.41 -12.70 15.82
N ASN A 23 -10.96 -13.21 16.96
CA ASN A 23 -10.45 -12.37 18.05
C ASN A 23 -9.11 -11.71 17.69
N GLU A 24 -8.22 -12.44 17.01
CA GLU A 24 -6.95 -11.90 16.51
C GLU A 24 -7.14 -10.87 15.38
N ARG A 25 -8.14 -11.05 14.52
CA ARG A 25 -8.53 -10.05 13.50
C ARG A 25 -9.15 -8.82 14.14
N GLY A 26 -10.00 -9.00 15.14
CA GLY A 26 -10.68 -7.91 15.85
C GLY A 26 -9.71 -6.96 16.55
N THR A 27 -8.70 -7.48 17.23
CA THR A 27 -7.70 -6.66 17.94
C THR A 27 -6.86 -5.81 16.99
N GLY A 28 -6.41 -6.36 15.86
CA GLY A 28 -5.69 -5.60 14.87
C GLY A 28 -6.56 -4.57 14.15
N LEU A 29 -7.84 -4.89 13.90
CA LEU A 29 -8.80 -3.95 13.33
C LEU A 29 -9.05 -2.76 14.28
N LEU A 30 -9.24 -3.04 15.57
CA LEU A 30 -9.38 -2.00 16.60
C LEU A 30 -8.15 -1.10 16.67
N LEU A 31 -6.95 -1.68 16.61
CA LEU A 31 -5.72 -0.91 16.55
C LEU A 31 -5.70 0.03 15.34
N CYS A 32 -6.04 -0.47 14.15
CA CYS A 32 -6.10 0.35 12.94
C CYS A 32 -7.14 1.49 13.08
N LEU A 33 -8.31 1.22 13.67
CA LEU A 33 -9.33 2.23 13.93
C LEU A 33 -8.87 3.26 14.97
N CYS A 34 -8.22 2.83 16.04
CA CYS A 34 -7.66 3.72 17.05
C CYS A 34 -6.57 4.66 16.50
N ILE A 35 -5.89 4.27 15.46
CA ILE A 35 -4.93 5.13 14.75
C ILE A 35 -5.66 6.01 13.72
N ALA A 36 -6.57 5.43 12.95
CA ALA A 36 -7.24 6.12 11.85
C ALA A 36 -8.11 7.29 12.31
N ILE A 37 -8.87 7.12 13.42
CA ILE A 37 -9.78 8.16 13.92
C ILE A 37 -9.03 9.43 14.35
N PRO A 38 -8.00 9.38 15.21
CA PRO A 38 -7.24 10.58 15.57
C PRO A 38 -6.52 11.20 14.37
N CYS A 39 -5.96 10.40 13.47
CA CYS A 39 -5.28 10.89 12.27
C CYS A 39 -6.26 11.57 11.31
N TRP A 40 -7.47 11.07 11.17
CA TRP A 40 -8.54 11.71 10.40
C TRP A 40 -8.95 13.04 11.01
N MET A 41 -9.10 13.11 12.35
CA MET A 41 -9.42 14.36 13.06
C MET A 41 -8.29 15.38 12.90
N LEU A 42 -7.02 14.94 13.02
CA LEU A 42 -5.85 15.79 12.83
C LEU A 42 -5.76 16.32 11.39
N GLY A 43 -6.07 15.48 10.41
CA GLY A 43 -6.11 15.87 8.99
C GLY A 43 -7.18 16.92 8.68
N ARG A 44 -8.30 16.91 9.41
CA ARG A 44 -9.30 17.98 9.31
C ARG A 44 -8.87 19.29 9.95
N ALA A 45 -8.05 19.22 11.00
CA ALA A 45 -7.50 20.40 11.66
C ALA A 45 -6.32 21.02 10.87
N LEU A 46 -5.57 20.19 10.16
CA LEU A 46 -4.41 20.59 9.35
C LEU A 46 -4.58 20.10 7.90
N PRO A 47 -5.43 20.75 7.10
CA PRO A 47 -5.76 20.31 5.74
C PRO A 47 -4.57 20.30 4.79
N VAL A 48 -3.50 21.04 5.07
CA VAL A 48 -2.27 21.11 4.26
C VAL A 48 -1.52 19.76 4.22
N ILE A 49 -1.62 18.94 5.28
CA ILE A 49 -0.87 17.68 5.39
C ILE A 49 -1.79 16.48 5.08
N GLY A 50 -3.07 16.61 5.39
CA GLY A 50 -4.06 15.55 5.19
C GLY A 50 -4.02 14.39 6.20
N GLY A 51 -5.17 13.78 6.43
CA GLY A 51 -5.32 12.65 7.38
C GLY A 51 -4.50 11.41 7.03
N PRO A 52 -4.43 11.00 5.76
CA PRO A 52 -3.65 9.84 5.34
C PRO A 52 -2.16 9.94 5.66
N VAL A 53 -1.55 11.12 5.52
CA VAL A 53 -0.13 11.34 5.86
C VAL A 53 0.11 11.12 7.36
N PHE A 54 -0.77 11.66 8.21
CA PHE A 54 -0.68 11.41 9.66
C PHE A 54 -0.84 9.93 9.99
N ALA A 55 -1.71 9.21 9.29
CA ALA A 55 -1.90 7.77 9.49
C ALA A 55 -0.66 6.96 9.09
N ILE A 56 0.02 7.33 8.00
CA ILE A 56 1.27 6.70 7.58
C ILE A 56 2.37 6.95 8.62
N LEU A 57 2.56 8.18 9.05
CA LEU A 57 3.58 8.54 10.05
C LEU A 57 3.31 7.87 11.41
N ALA A 58 2.06 7.89 11.87
CA ALA A 58 1.66 7.23 13.12
C ALA A 58 1.85 5.71 13.03
N GLY A 59 1.45 5.08 11.91
CA GLY A 59 1.65 3.66 11.65
C GLY A 59 3.13 3.29 11.67
N MET A 60 3.98 4.09 11.06
CA MET A 60 5.43 3.90 11.03
C MET A 60 6.05 4.06 12.43
N ALA A 61 5.65 5.08 13.20
CA ALA A 61 6.09 5.28 14.58
C ALA A 61 5.71 4.09 15.47
N ILE A 62 4.46 3.62 15.39
CA ILE A 62 3.98 2.46 16.13
C ILE A 62 4.71 1.18 15.68
N ALA A 63 5.01 1.07 14.39
CA ALA A 63 5.77 -0.06 13.85
C ALA A 63 7.19 -0.14 14.41
N LEU A 64 7.82 0.98 14.72
CA LEU A 64 9.15 1.05 15.34
C LEU A 64 9.11 0.81 16.86
N LEU A 65 8.04 1.28 17.53
CA LEU A 65 7.90 1.19 18.98
C LEU A 65 7.45 -0.21 19.44
N VAL A 66 6.56 -0.85 18.67
CA VAL A 66 6.00 -2.17 19.00
C VAL A 66 6.76 -3.26 18.26
N ARG A 67 7.73 -3.88 18.95
CA ARG A 67 8.55 -4.96 18.40
C ARG A 67 7.78 -6.26 18.20
N ASP A 68 6.87 -6.60 19.11
CA ASP A 68 6.03 -7.82 19.05
C ASP A 68 4.62 -7.48 18.54
N LYS A 69 4.39 -7.71 17.25
CA LYS A 69 3.12 -7.47 16.57
C LYS A 69 2.26 -8.73 16.40
N GLY A 70 2.70 -9.88 16.96
CA GLY A 70 2.06 -11.18 16.73
C GLY A 70 0.56 -11.19 17.00
N TRP A 71 0.12 -10.49 18.05
CA TRP A 71 -1.29 -10.38 18.46
C TRP A 71 -2.16 -9.53 17.50
N ALA A 72 -1.57 -8.58 16.75
CA ALA A 72 -2.28 -7.67 15.85
C ALA A 72 -2.06 -7.99 14.36
N GLN A 73 -1.06 -8.82 14.04
CA GLN A 73 -0.61 -9.12 12.68
C GLN A 73 -1.75 -9.59 11.77
N ALA A 74 -2.58 -10.51 12.26
CA ALA A 74 -3.70 -11.05 11.49
C ALA A 74 -4.76 -9.98 11.14
N GLY A 75 -5.05 -9.07 12.09
CA GLY A 75 -5.99 -7.97 11.87
C GLY A 75 -5.41 -6.86 10.98
N ILE A 76 -4.13 -6.53 11.12
CA ILE A 76 -3.44 -5.58 10.25
C ILE A 76 -3.43 -6.12 8.80
N ALA A 77 -3.08 -7.38 8.60
CA ALA A 77 -3.11 -8.02 7.28
C ALA A 77 -4.51 -8.07 6.69
N TYR A 78 -5.54 -8.33 7.50
CA TYR A 78 -6.93 -8.30 7.07
C TYR A 78 -7.35 -6.87 6.65
N THR A 79 -6.98 -5.86 7.43
CA THR A 79 -7.30 -4.45 7.13
C THR A 79 -6.60 -4.00 5.85
N SER A 80 -5.33 -4.25 5.71
CA SER A 80 -4.53 -3.84 4.54
C SER A 80 -4.93 -4.55 3.25
N LYS A 81 -5.52 -5.75 3.32
CA LYS A 81 -5.94 -6.50 2.13
C LYS A 81 -7.44 -6.37 1.87
N THR A 82 -8.26 -6.75 2.83
CA THR A 82 -9.71 -6.89 2.62
C THR A 82 -10.46 -5.58 2.77
N ILE A 83 -10.16 -4.79 3.81
CA ILE A 83 -10.84 -3.50 4.02
C ILE A 83 -10.39 -2.50 2.96
N LEU A 84 -9.11 -2.50 2.58
CA LEU A 84 -8.63 -1.69 1.47
C LEU A 84 -9.35 -2.03 0.17
N GLN A 85 -9.57 -3.32 -0.14
CA GLN A 85 -10.33 -3.73 -1.32
C GLN A 85 -11.78 -3.20 -1.29
N TYR A 86 -12.46 -3.29 -0.15
CA TYR A 86 -13.80 -2.72 0.00
C TYR A 86 -13.81 -1.21 -0.15
N ALA A 87 -12.83 -0.52 0.42
CA ALA A 87 -12.69 0.93 0.25
C ALA A 87 -12.51 1.33 -1.22
N VAL A 88 -11.67 0.60 -1.96
CA VAL A 88 -11.46 0.83 -3.40
C VAL A 88 -12.73 0.57 -4.22
N ILE A 89 -13.47 -0.50 -3.90
CA ILE A 89 -14.76 -0.80 -4.55
C ILE A 89 -15.76 0.34 -4.31
N LEU A 90 -15.92 0.78 -3.05
CA LEU A 90 -16.81 1.88 -2.70
C LEU A 90 -16.41 3.19 -3.38
N LEU A 91 -15.12 3.47 -3.47
CA LEU A 91 -14.59 4.63 -4.17
C LEU A 91 -14.92 4.56 -5.68
N GLY A 92 -14.85 3.35 -6.27
CA GLY A 92 -15.22 3.11 -7.66
C GLY A 92 -16.69 3.44 -7.98
N PHE A 93 -17.61 3.23 -7.04
CA PHE A 93 -19.01 3.63 -7.21
C PHE A 93 -19.23 5.14 -7.26
N GLY A 94 -18.31 5.92 -6.70
CA GLY A 94 -18.34 7.39 -6.76
C GLY A 94 -17.73 7.99 -8.03
N LEU A 95 -17.08 7.19 -8.88
CA LEU A 95 -16.40 7.66 -10.06
C LEU A 95 -17.34 7.71 -11.29
N ASN A 96 -17.23 8.78 -12.05
CA ASN A 96 -17.90 8.89 -13.33
C ASN A 96 -17.11 8.10 -14.39
N LEU A 97 -17.69 7.01 -14.91
CA LEU A 97 -17.03 6.15 -15.91
C LEU A 97 -16.58 6.92 -17.16
N SER A 98 -17.32 7.93 -17.57
CA SER A 98 -16.98 8.76 -18.74
C SER A 98 -15.70 9.57 -18.49
N GLU A 99 -15.54 10.14 -17.28
CA GLU A 99 -14.32 10.85 -16.90
C GLU A 99 -13.14 9.91 -16.74
N VAL A 100 -13.35 8.74 -16.11
CA VAL A 100 -12.32 7.70 -15.97
C VAL A 100 -11.80 7.26 -17.34
N ALA A 101 -12.69 7.04 -18.33
CA ALA A 101 -12.29 6.66 -19.66
C ALA A 101 -11.49 7.78 -20.36
N LYS A 102 -11.93 9.04 -20.21
CA LYS A 102 -11.25 10.21 -20.79
C LYS A 102 -9.85 10.40 -20.20
N VAL A 103 -9.75 10.40 -18.87
CA VAL A 103 -8.47 10.54 -18.16
C VAL A 103 -7.57 9.32 -18.45
N GLY A 104 -8.12 8.11 -18.49
CA GLY A 104 -7.39 6.90 -18.82
C GLY A 104 -6.70 6.96 -20.17
N VAL A 105 -7.41 7.39 -21.21
CA VAL A 105 -6.84 7.55 -22.56
C VAL A 105 -5.75 8.61 -22.58
N GLN A 106 -5.94 9.72 -21.88
CA GLN A 106 -4.94 10.79 -21.79
C GLN A 106 -3.69 10.36 -21.01
N SER A 107 -3.85 9.54 -19.98
CA SER A 107 -2.76 9.08 -19.13
C SER A 107 -1.99 7.89 -19.71
N LEU A 108 -2.54 7.15 -20.66
CA LEU A 108 -1.93 5.95 -21.24
C LEU A 108 -0.50 6.17 -21.76
N PRO A 109 -0.20 7.22 -22.56
CA PRO A 109 1.17 7.47 -23.03
C PRO A 109 2.14 7.74 -21.86
N ILE A 110 1.66 8.46 -20.83
CA ILE A 110 2.46 8.80 -19.65
C ILE A 110 2.75 7.53 -18.84
N ILE A 111 1.74 6.70 -18.62
CA ILE A 111 1.88 5.42 -17.90
C ILE A 111 2.87 4.49 -18.62
N LEU A 112 2.75 4.36 -19.94
CA LEU A 112 3.69 3.55 -20.72
C LEU A 112 5.13 4.10 -20.65
N SER A 113 5.30 5.42 -20.70
CA SER A 113 6.61 6.03 -20.58
C SER A 113 7.20 5.86 -19.18
N THR A 114 6.41 6.00 -18.12
CA THR A 114 6.88 5.80 -16.73
C THR A 114 7.27 4.36 -16.47
N ILE A 115 6.47 3.38 -16.90
CA ILE A 115 6.81 1.95 -16.80
C ILE A 115 8.12 1.65 -17.52
N THR A 116 8.25 2.10 -18.77
CA THR A 116 9.44 1.86 -19.57
C THR A 116 10.67 2.52 -18.93
N THR A 117 10.54 3.76 -18.49
CA THR A 117 11.63 4.49 -17.81
C THR A 117 12.05 3.81 -16.51
N SER A 118 11.09 3.39 -15.69
CA SER A 118 11.38 2.69 -14.43
C SER A 118 12.16 1.40 -14.65
N LEU A 119 11.74 0.57 -15.60
CA LEU A 119 12.42 -0.69 -15.92
C LEU A 119 13.80 -0.45 -16.53
N VAL A 120 13.94 0.53 -17.43
CA VAL A 120 15.23 0.88 -18.04
C VAL A 120 16.21 1.43 -17.00
N VAL A 121 15.75 2.34 -16.13
CA VAL A 121 16.59 2.91 -15.06
C VAL A 121 16.99 1.81 -14.07
N SER A 122 16.08 0.95 -13.68
CA SER A 122 16.39 -0.19 -12.80
C SER A 122 17.44 -1.12 -13.40
N PHE A 123 17.32 -1.44 -14.69
CA PHE A 123 18.30 -2.26 -15.42
C PHE A 123 19.67 -1.55 -15.52
N LEU A 124 19.69 -0.25 -15.80
CA LEU A 124 20.93 0.55 -15.84
C LEU A 124 21.62 0.59 -14.48
N LEU A 125 20.85 0.81 -13.40
CA LEU A 125 21.38 0.83 -12.05
C LEU A 125 21.92 -0.54 -11.63
N HIS A 126 21.26 -1.62 -12.00
CA HIS A 126 21.78 -2.98 -11.82
C HIS A 126 23.19 -3.12 -12.44
N ARG A 127 23.34 -2.66 -13.69
CA ARG A 127 24.62 -2.74 -14.42
C ARG A 127 25.71 -1.83 -13.85
N LEU A 128 25.35 -0.60 -13.47
CA LEU A 128 26.30 0.42 -13.02
C LEU A 128 26.73 0.21 -11.57
N LEU A 129 25.77 -0.10 -10.68
CA LEU A 129 26.03 -0.24 -9.25
C LEU A 129 26.24 -1.69 -8.79
N HIS A 130 26.19 -2.66 -9.72
CA HIS A 130 26.32 -4.09 -9.42
C HIS A 130 25.32 -4.57 -8.36
N ILE A 131 24.10 -4.02 -8.36
CA ILE A 131 23.01 -4.43 -7.47
C ILE A 131 22.54 -5.84 -7.88
N PRO A 132 22.19 -6.74 -6.94
CA PRO A 132 21.62 -8.04 -7.29
C PRO A 132 20.46 -7.93 -8.26
N SER A 133 20.42 -8.81 -9.25
CA SER A 133 19.42 -8.79 -10.34
C SER A 133 17.99 -8.86 -9.82
N ASN A 134 17.76 -9.70 -8.79
CA ASN A 134 16.42 -9.88 -8.20
C ASN A 134 15.94 -8.59 -7.54
N ILE A 135 16.78 -7.95 -6.71
CA ILE A 135 16.42 -6.68 -6.05
C ILE A 135 16.12 -5.60 -7.09
N SER A 136 16.98 -5.46 -8.10
CA SER A 136 16.77 -4.48 -9.16
C SER A 136 15.48 -4.73 -9.92
N THR A 137 15.18 -5.98 -10.27
CA THR A 137 13.94 -6.35 -10.95
C THR A 137 12.72 -6.08 -10.08
N LEU A 138 12.76 -6.44 -8.80
CA LEU A 138 11.65 -6.22 -7.86
C LEU A 138 11.39 -4.73 -7.64
N VAL A 139 12.44 -3.92 -7.46
CA VAL A 139 12.30 -2.46 -7.31
C VAL A 139 11.81 -1.83 -8.61
N GLY A 140 12.32 -2.26 -9.77
CA GLY A 140 11.88 -1.78 -11.07
C GLY A 140 10.40 -2.07 -11.35
N VAL A 141 9.94 -3.28 -11.08
CA VAL A 141 8.53 -3.68 -11.23
C VAL A 141 7.66 -2.98 -10.17
N GLY A 142 8.11 -2.92 -8.93
CA GLY A 142 7.43 -2.20 -7.84
C GLY A 142 7.22 -0.73 -8.17
N SER A 143 8.25 -0.05 -8.67
CA SER A 143 8.18 1.37 -9.07
C SER A 143 7.37 1.60 -10.34
N SER A 144 7.11 0.59 -11.14
CA SER A 144 6.38 0.76 -12.41
C SER A 144 4.88 0.50 -12.32
N VAL A 145 4.40 -0.23 -11.31
CA VAL A 145 2.97 -0.65 -11.23
C VAL A 145 2.33 -0.21 -9.91
N CYS A 146 2.40 -1.05 -8.87
CA CYS A 146 1.67 -0.85 -7.62
C CYS A 146 2.49 -1.14 -6.36
N GLY A 147 3.78 -0.88 -6.40
CA GLY A 147 4.66 -1.01 -5.24
C GLY A 147 4.77 -2.44 -4.72
N GLY A 148 4.49 -2.62 -3.45
CA GLY A 148 4.65 -3.89 -2.75
C GLY A 148 3.84 -5.07 -3.32
N SER A 149 2.65 -4.80 -3.89
CA SER A 149 1.83 -5.86 -4.51
C SER A 149 2.48 -6.44 -5.77
N ALA A 150 3.09 -5.58 -6.59
CA ALA A 150 3.83 -6.01 -7.77
C ALA A 150 5.08 -6.81 -7.39
N ILE A 151 5.79 -6.39 -6.34
CA ILE A 151 6.92 -7.14 -5.77
C ILE A 151 6.46 -8.53 -5.31
N ALA A 152 5.39 -8.61 -4.51
CA ALA A 152 4.87 -9.88 -4.01
C ALA A 152 4.42 -10.85 -5.11
N ALA A 153 3.90 -10.33 -6.22
CA ALA A 153 3.52 -11.14 -7.37
C ALA A 153 4.73 -11.60 -8.20
N THR A 154 5.77 -10.78 -8.31
CA THR A 154 6.94 -11.05 -9.14
C THR A 154 7.97 -11.94 -8.43
N ALA A 155 8.13 -11.78 -7.12
CA ALA A 155 9.14 -12.47 -6.33
C ALA A 155 9.16 -14.00 -6.53
N PRO A 156 8.02 -14.72 -6.45
CA PRO A 156 8.02 -16.17 -6.66
C PRO A 156 8.36 -16.56 -8.10
N VAL A 157 8.10 -15.70 -9.08
CA VAL A 157 8.39 -15.97 -10.50
C VAL A 157 9.89 -15.92 -10.78
N ILE A 158 10.61 -14.99 -10.14
CA ILE A 158 12.06 -14.84 -10.32
C ILE A 158 12.88 -15.62 -9.28
N GLY A 159 12.22 -16.32 -8.35
CA GLY A 159 12.88 -17.08 -7.28
C GLY A 159 13.63 -16.18 -6.28
N ALA A 160 13.11 -14.98 -6.00
CA ALA A 160 13.70 -14.09 -5.03
C ALA A 160 13.52 -14.63 -3.60
N ASP A 161 14.54 -14.43 -2.76
CA ASP A 161 14.49 -14.82 -1.37
C ASP A 161 13.79 -13.77 -0.48
N ASP A 162 13.48 -14.13 0.77
CA ASP A 162 12.75 -13.28 1.71
C ASP A 162 13.50 -11.99 2.03
N GLU A 163 14.83 -12.00 2.01
CA GLU A 163 15.66 -10.83 2.28
C GLU A 163 15.59 -9.84 1.11
N GLU A 164 15.72 -10.32 -0.13
CA GLU A 164 15.59 -9.54 -1.36
C GLU A 164 14.18 -8.89 -1.46
N ILE A 165 13.15 -9.65 -1.10
CA ILE A 165 11.76 -9.16 -1.05
C ILE A 165 11.63 -8.06 -0.01
N ALA A 166 12.12 -8.27 1.22
CA ALA A 166 12.02 -7.31 2.31
C ALA A 166 12.77 -6.01 2.01
N GLN A 167 13.96 -6.11 1.44
CA GLN A 167 14.75 -4.95 1.01
C GLN A 167 14.02 -4.15 -0.07
N SER A 168 13.51 -4.83 -1.10
CA SER A 168 12.80 -4.19 -2.21
C SER A 168 11.54 -3.48 -1.76
N ILE A 169 10.73 -4.13 -0.90
CA ILE A 169 9.53 -3.53 -0.31
C ILE A 169 9.90 -2.30 0.53
N SER A 170 10.94 -2.39 1.35
CA SER A 170 11.38 -1.30 2.23
C SER A 170 11.79 -0.05 1.43
N VAL A 171 12.50 -0.24 0.33
CA VAL A 171 12.91 0.85 -0.57
C VAL A 171 11.68 1.52 -1.19
N ILE A 172 10.74 0.75 -1.73
CA ILE A 172 9.53 1.28 -2.34
C ILE A 172 8.68 2.06 -1.31
N PHE A 173 8.50 1.52 -0.12
CA PHE A 173 7.76 2.22 0.95
C PHE A 173 8.45 3.51 1.37
N LEU A 174 9.77 3.51 1.51
CA LEU A 174 10.53 4.71 1.86
C LEU A 174 10.30 5.83 0.83
N PHE A 175 10.41 5.50 -0.45
CA PHE A 175 10.19 6.48 -1.52
C PHE A 175 8.73 6.95 -1.59
N ASN A 176 7.77 6.06 -1.39
CA ASN A 176 6.35 6.43 -1.37
C ASN A 176 6.01 7.39 -0.21
N VAL A 177 6.56 7.15 0.99
CA VAL A 177 6.39 8.04 2.14
C VAL A 177 7.07 9.39 1.87
N ALA A 178 8.29 9.39 1.35
CA ALA A 178 8.99 10.61 0.98
C ALA A 178 8.21 11.41 -0.07
N ALA A 179 7.67 10.74 -1.08
CA ALA A 179 6.84 11.37 -2.11
C ALA A 179 5.55 11.94 -1.54
N ALA A 180 4.86 11.23 -0.65
CA ALA A 180 3.63 11.73 0.00
C ALA A 180 3.85 13.01 0.79
N LEU A 181 5.05 13.18 1.38
CA LEU A 181 5.41 14.38 2.13
C LEU A 181 5.93 15.53 1.25
N LEU A 182 6.68 15.21 0.22
CA LEU A 182 7.38 16.22 -0.61
C LEU A 182 6.53 16.72 -1.78
N PHE A 183 5.69 15.88 -2.37
CA PHE A 183 4.99 16.20 -3.60
C PHE A 183 3.94 17.30 -3.46
N PRO A 184 3.17 17.43 -2.35
CA PRO A 184 2.28 18.57 -2.17
C PRO A 184 3.04 19.90 -2.22
N THR A 185 4.18 19.97 -1.55
CA THR A 185 5.06 21.15 -1.57
C THR A 185 5.63 21.42 -2.95
N LEU A 186 6.10 20.38 -3.64
CA LEU A 186 6.64 20.50 -5.01
C LEU A 186 5.56 20.91 -6.01
N GLY A 187 4.34 20.37 -5.90
CA GLY A 187 3.22 20.75 -6.75
C GLY A 187 2.87 22.23 -6.62
N GLY A 188 2.87 22.74 -5.39
CA GLY A 188 2.68 24.17 -5.13
C GLY A 188 3.79 25.05 -5.69
N LEU A 189 5.06 24.64 -5.53
CA LEU A 189 6.23 25.35 -6.08
C LEU A 189 6.25 25.38 -7.61
N LEU A 190 5.78 24.30 -8.25
CA LEU A 190 5.71 24.17 -9.71
C LEU A 190 4.47 24.86 -10.30
N GLY A 191 3.57 25.39 -9.46
CA GLY A 191 2.32 26.04 -9.89
C GLY A 191 1.38 25.08 -10.63
N LEU A 192 1.38 23.79 -10.30
CA LEU A 192 0.53 22.79 -10.92
C LEU A 192 -0.93 23.02 -10.51
N GLY A 193 -1.83 23.10 -11.46
CA GLY A 193 -3.28 23.06 -11.18
C GLY A 193 -3.70 21.67 -10.70
N ASN A 194 -4.93 21.55 -10.16
CA ASN A 194 -5.44 20.30 -9.57
C ASN A 194 -5.33 19.09 -10.52
N GLU A 195 -5.62 19.25 -11.80
CA GLU A 195 -5.47 18.16 -12.78
C GLU A 195 -4.01 17.79 -13.02
N GLY A 196 -3.13 18.79 -13.16
CA GLY A 196 -1.70 18.60 -13.36
C GLY A 196 -1.04 17.95 -12.13
N PHE A 197 -1.41 18.36 -10.95
CA PHE A 197 -0.93 17.76 -9.70
C PHE A 197 -1.43 16.32 -9.51
N GLY A 198 -2.72 16.07 -9.80
CA GLY A 198 -3.28 14.73 -9.78
C GLY A 198 -2.57 13.76 -10.72
N LEU A 199 -2.25 14.21 -11.94
CA LEU A 199 -1.49 13.43 -12.92
C LEU A 199 -0.05 13.21 -12.46
N PHE A 200 0.62 14.24 -11.93
CA PHE A 200 1.97 14.17 -11.39
C PHE A 200 2.06 13.18 -10.20
N ALA A 201 1.19 13.34 -9.21
CA ALA A 201 1.16 12.45 -8.04
C ALA A 201 0.77 11.03 -8.43
N GLY A 202 -0.24 10.86 -9.29
CA GLY A 202 -0.73 9.55 -9.73
C GLY A 202 0.24 8.76 -10.59
N THR A 203 1.19 9.42 -11.27
CA THR A 203 2.21 8.75 -12.09
C THR A 203 3.53 8.53 -11.36
N ALA A 204 3.83 9.34 -10.36
CA ALA A 204 5.10 9.30 -9.65
C ALA A 204 5.05 8.53 -8.33
N VAL A 205 3.86 8.31 -7.75
CA VAL A 205 3.66 7.53 -6.52
C VAL A 205 2.96 6.23 -6.84
N ASN A 206 3.59 5.11 -6.53
CA ASN A 206 3.14 3.78 -6.98
C ASN A 206 2.28 3.04 -5.95
N ASP A 207 2.00 3.64 -4.80
CA ASP A 207 1.15 3.05 -3.77
C ASP A 207 -0.14 3.86 -3.61
N THR A 208 -1.29 3.18 -3.64
CA THR A 208 -2.63 3.81 -3.60
C THR A 208 -2.84 4.66 -2.35
N SER A 209 -2.33 4.23 -1.20
CA SER A 209 -2.43 4.98 0.05
C SER A 209 -1.61 6.27 0.02
N SER A 210 -0.40 6.19 -0.51
CA SER A 210 0.53 7.32 -0.61
C SER A 210 0.08 8.34 -1.67
N VAL A 211 -0.46 7.87 -2.81
CA VAL A 211 -1.10 8.74 -3.82
C VAL A 211 -2.28 9.49 -3.22
N THR A 212 -3.16 8.77 -2.51
CA THR A 212 -4.32 9.39 -1.86
C THR A 212 -3.89 10.42 -0.81
N ALA A 213 -2.83 10.12 -0.06
CA ALA A 213 -2.25 11.05 0.91
C ALA A 213 -1.71 12.31 0.23
N ALA A 214 -0.93 12.15 -0.83
CA ALA A 214 -0.38 13.26 -1.60
C ALA A 214 -1.46 14.12 -2.26
N ALA A 215 -2.52 13.50 -2.79
CA ALA A 215 -3.62 14.20 -3.45
C ALA A 215 -4.59 14.90 -2.48
N ALA A 216 -4.62 14.48 -1.20
CA ALA A 216 -5.48 15.06 -0.18
C ALA A 216 -4.84 16.23 0.59
N ALA A 217 -3.56 16.47 0.41
CA ALA A 217 -2.78 17.55 1.02
C ALA A 217 -2.76 18.79 0.12
#